data_242e54ee3fc22c7202415d52575c349e
#
_entry.id   242e54ee3fc22c7202415d52575c349e
#
_cell.length_a   1.000
_cell.length_b   1.000
_cell.length_c   1.000
_cell.angle_alpha   90.00
_cell.angle_beta   90.00
_cell.angle_gamma   90.00
#
_symmetry.space_group_name_H-M   'P 1'
#
loop_
_entity.id
_entity.type
_entity.pdbx_description
1 polymer ?
#
loop_
_entity_poly.entity_id
_entity_poly.type
_entity_poly.pdbx_seq_one_letter_code
_entity_poly.pdbx_strand_id
1 'polypeptide(L)'
;MAEASSRGAVRVVRLKYAHNDPLFFKAGLDAVSAGNIEAAELLASGRADVGLAPLTLAAKLGLSVVPRLAVYSVGPIISARIFRGRGRGFAAVGDTTVNALAAAKLLGVRFEKVDDPWRALDEYEGVLAIGDEALKMVHAGIPHLVDVGQLWQEAVGTPLVYAVLAARPGLPRADAERVADALEASLSAFYEDPRPLVASTARRLGVSEELIAEYFSRVKYKVDSAVLKGLEKELELLELPELKFIS
;
A
#
# COMPACT_ATOMS: atom_id res chain seq x y z
N MET A 1 -43.90 7.75 11.70
CA MET A 1 -43.18 6.46 11.54
C MET A 1 -42.11 6.67 10.49
N ALA A 2 -40.86 6.85 10.90
CA ALA A 2 -39.78 7.05 10.01
C ALA A 2 -39.36 5.65 9.45
N GLU A 3 -39.43 5.48 8.14
CA GLU A 3 -38.86 4.31 7.44
C GLU A 3 -37.39 4.17 7.78
N ALA A 4 -37.06 3.17 8.56
CA ALA A 4 -35.69 2.70 8.69
C ALA A 4 -35.31 2.12 7.34
N SER A 5 -34.73 2.95 6.45
CA SER A 5 -34.08 2.51 5.24
C SER A 5 -33.07 1.41 5.62
N SER A 6 -33.29 0.18 5.15
CA SER A 6 -32.33 -0.91 5.26
C SER A 6 -31.10 -0.52 4.45
N ARG A 7 -30.18 0.23 5.06
CA ARG A 7 -28.87 0.49 4.43
C ARG A 7 -28.20 -0.88 4.26
N GLY A 8 -27.98 -1.28 3.02
CA GLY A 8 -27.24 -2.49 2.71
C GLY A 8 -25.87 -2.48 3.41
N ALA A 9 -25.31 -3.66 3.68
CA ALA A 9 -24.00 -3.79 4.28
C ALA A 9 -22.95 -3.08 3.41
N VAL A 10 -22.03 -2.34 4.05
CA VAL A 10 -20.92 -1.65 3.36
C VAL A 10 -19.99 -2.70 2.75
N ARG A 11 -19.75 -2.63 1.46
CA ARG A 11 -18.87 -3.54 0.72
C ARG A 11 -17.44 -3.06 0.84
N VAL A 12 -16.60 -3.88 1.46
CA VAL A 12 -15.21 -3.55 1.75
C VAL A 12 -14.29 -4.24 0.76
N VAL A 13 -13.27 -3.54 0.27
CA VAL A 13 -12.16 -4.12 -0.49
C VAL A 13 -10.86 -4.00 0.29
N ARG A 14 -10.05 -5.08 0.27
CA ARG A 14 -8.69 -5.08 0.83
C ARG A 14 -7.67 -5.36 -0.26
N LEU A 15 -6.49 -4.77 -0.14
CA LEU A 15 -5.38 -5.17 -1.00
C LEU A 15 -4.86 -6.55 -0.55
N LYS A 16 -4.53 -7.41 -1.50
CA LYS A 16 -4.12 -8.81 -1.24
C LYS A 16 -2.75 -8.98 -0.57
N TYR A 17 -1.99 -7.91 -0.41
CA TYR A 17 -0.61 -7.93 0.08
C TYR A 17 -0.52 -7.90 1.61
N ALA A 18 0.61 -8.37 2.14
CA ALA A 18 0.88 -8.51 3.57
C ALA A 18 0.69 -7.21 4.39
N HIS A 19 0.97 -6.04 3.80
CA HIS A 19 0.75 -4.77 4.51
C HIS A 19 -0.71 -4.51 4.92
N ASN A 20 -1.68 -5.22 4.33
CA ASN A 20 -3.08 -5.13 4.74
C ASN A 20 -3.42 -6.06 5.92
N ASP A 21 -2.63 -7.09 6.16
CA ASP A 21 -2.96 -8.10 7.17
C ASP A 21 -3.20 -7.51 8.57
N PRO A 22 -2.39 -6.55 9.11
CA PRO A 22 -2.66 -5.93 10.39
C PRO A 22 -4.00 -5.20 10.49
N LEU A 23 -4.43 -4.55 9.40
CA LEU A 23 -5.69 -3.83 9.35
C LEU A 23 -6.92 -4.76 9.34
N PHE A 24 -6.74 -6.00 8.86
CA PHE A 24 -7.83 -6.97 8.73
C PHE A 24 -7.73 -8.15 9.70
N PHE A 25 -6.73 -8.17 10.57
CA PHE A 25 -6.44 -9.29 11.49
C PHE A 25 -7.64 -9.69 12.36
N LYS A 26 -8.32 -8.69 12.95
CA LYS A 26 -9.52 -8.88 13.79
C LYS A 26 -10.61 -7.87 13.46
N ALA A 27 -10.66 -7.34 12.25
CA ALA A 27 -11.61 -6.30 11.87
C ALA A 27 -13.07 -6.78 11.83
N GLY A 28 -13.30 -8.08 11.69
CA GLY A 28 -14.67 -8.63 11.57
C GLY A 28 -15.41 -8.17 10.31
N LEU A 29 -14.68 -7.69 9.30
CA LEU A 29 -15.22 -7.20 8.04
C LEU A 29 -15.14 -8.29 6.97
N ASP A 30 -16.24 -8.51 6.28
CA ASP A 30 -16.23 -9.27 5.03
C ASP A 30 -15.68 -8.35 3.93
N ALA A 31 -14.52 -8.72 3.37
CA ALA A 31 -13.80 -7.89 2.40
C ALA A 31 -13.35 -8.69 1.18
N VAL A 32 -13.60 -8.14 0.00
CA VAL A 32 -13.08 -8.68 -1.25
C VAL A 32 -11.57 -8.40 -1.33
N SER A 33 -10.77 -9.45 -1.53
CA SER A 33 -9.32 -9.30 -1.71
C SER A 33 -8.99 -9.05 -3.18
N ALA A 34 -8.26 -7.97 -3.47
CA ALA A 34 -7.97 -7.51 -4.82
C ALA A 34 -6.53 -7.02 -4.98
N GLY A 35 -6.04 -7.00 -6.22
CA GLY A 35 -4.79 -6.32 -6.58
C GLY A 35 -4.95 -4.79 -6.56
N ASN A 36 -3.84 -4.08 -6.74
CA ASN A 36 -3.81 -2.61 -6.65
C ASN A 36 -4.80 -1.93 -7.64
N ILE A 37 -4.74 -2.30 -8.90
CA ILE A 37 -5.59 -1.72 -9.94
C ILE A 37 -7.06 -2.11 -9.72
N GLU A 38 -7.30 -3.40 -9.52
CA GLU A 38 -8.63 -3.95 -9.30
C GLU A 38 -9.34 -3.30 -8.09
N ALA A 39 -8.64 -3.13 -6.97
CA ALA A 39 -9.20 -2.49 -5.79
C ALA A 39 -9.67 -1.05 -6.07
N ALA A 40 -8.85 -0.27 -6.76
CA ALA A 40 -9.19 1.10 -7.13
C ALA A 40 -10.37 1.16 -8.11
N GLU A 41 -10.43 0.23 -9.08
CA GLU A 41 -11.55 0.12 -10.02
C GLU A 41 -12.85 -0.34 -9.36
N LEU A 42 -12.80 -1.23 -8.38
CA LEU A 42 -13.96 -1.63 -7.60
C LEU A 42 -14.56 -0.43 -6.84
N LEU A 43 -13.71 0.43 -6.25
CA LEU A 43 -14.15 1.65 -5.59
C LEU A 43 -14.69 2.69 -6.58
N ALA A 44 -13.98 2.95 -7.67
CA ALA A 44 -14.38 3.94 -8.66
C ALA A 44 -15.70 3.59 -9.36
N SER A 45 -15.92 2.29 -9.63
CA SER A 45 -17.16 1.79 -10.24
C SER A 45 -18.33 1.62 -9.25
N GLY A 46 -18.09 1.85 -7.96
CA GLY A 46 -19.10 1.62 -6.92
C GLY A 46 -19.43 0.15 -6.67
N ARG A 47 -18.61 -0.79 -7.12
CA ARG A 47 -18.74 -2.22 -6.79
C ARG A 47 -18.23 -2.55 -5.40
N ALA A 48 -17.29 -1.75 -4.88
CA ALA A 48 -16.95 -1.67 -3.46
C ALA A 48 -17.24 -0.25 -2.95
N ASP A 49 -17.45 -0.11 -1.65
CA ASP A 49 -17.81 1.15 -1.03
C ASP A 49 -16.60 1.83 -0.37
N VAL A 50 -15.74 1.06 0.31
CA VAL A 50 -14.57 1.57 1.03
C VAL A 50 -13.46 0.52 1.11
N GLY A 51 -12.21 0.96 1.15
CA GLY A 51 -11.05 0.10 1.33
C GLY A 51 -9.74 0.81 1.04
N LEU A 52 -8.61 0.09 1.06
CA LEU A 52 -7.34 0.67 0.68
C LEU A 52 -7.18 0.71 -0.84
N ALA A 53 -6.72 1.84 -1.34
CA ALA A 53 -6.35 2.04 -2.74
C ALA A 53 -4.95 2.66 -2.85
N PRO A 54 -4.16 2.30 -3.87
CA PRO A 54 -2.90 2.98 -4.14
C PRO A 54 -3.11 4.49 -4.28
N LEU A 55 -2.23 5.30 -3.68
CA LEU A 55 -2.33 6.75 -3.68
C LEU A 55 -2.51 7.32 -5.10
N THR A 56 -1.69 6.86 -6.05
CA THR A 56 -1.73 7.32 -7.44
C THR A 56 -3.08 7.06 -8.12
N LEU A 57 -3.70 5.92 -7.82
CA LEU A 57 -5.01 5.56 -8.39
C LEU A 57 -6.14 6.27 -7.65
N ALA A 58 -6.05 6.44 -6.33
CA ALA A 58 -7.01 7.23 -5.57
C ALA A 58 -7.09 8.68 -6.09
N ALA A 59 -5.94 9.30 -6.34
CA ALA A 59 -5.87 10.64 -6.90
C ALA A 59 -6.43 10.70 -8.34
N LYS A 60 -5.96 9.82 -9.24
CA LYS A 60 -6.36 9.81 -10.65
C LYS A 60 -7.84 9.51 -10.87
N LEU A 61 -8.42 8.63 -10.07
CA LEU A 61 -9.82 8.22 -10.17
C LEU A 61 -10.76 9.09 -9.31
N GLY A 62 -10.23 10.09 -8.59
CA GLY A 62 -11.00 11.01 -7.78
C GLY A 62 -11.77 10.34 -6.65
N LEU A 63 -11.19 9.28 -6.04
CA LEU A 63 -11.76 8.61 -4.88
C LEU A 63 -11.80 9.56 -3.67
N SER A 64 -12.75 9.34 -2.77
CA SER A 64 -12.87 10.12 -1.52
C SER A 64 -11.95 9.54 -0.45
N VAL A 65 -10.88 10.24 -0.09
CA VAL A 65 -9.91 9.78 0.92
C VAL A 65 -10.47 9.97 2.33
N VAL A 66 -10.36 8.94 3.15
CA VAL A 66 -10.67 8.97 4.58
C VAL A 66 -9.36 9.19 5.34
N PRO A 67 -9.10 10.40 5.88
CA PRO A 67 -7.77 10.78 6.39
C PRO A 67 -7.48 10.22 7.79
N ARG A 68 -7.74 8.94 7.99
CA ARG A 68 -7.51 8.22 9.27
C ARG A 68 -6.43 7.16 9.14
N LEU A 69 -6.44 6.43 8.02
CA LEU A 69 -5.53 5.32 7.75
C LEU A 69 -4.91 5.45 6.37
N ALA A 70 -3.64 5.12 6.31
CA ALA A 70 -2.86 5.00 5.09
C ALA A 70 -1.83 3.86 5.27
N VAL A 71 -1.20 3.42 4.20
CA VAL A 71 -0.02 2.56 4.26
C VAL A 71 1.18 3.41 3.87
N TYR A 72 2.10 3.62 4.79
CA TYR A 72 3.26 4.48 4.56
C TYR A 72 4.49 4.00 5.33
N SER A 73 5.65 4.56 5.01
CA SER A 73 6.88 4.39 5.79
C SER A 73 7.58 5.72 6.05
N VAL A 74 8.41 5.71 7.09
CA VAL A 74 9.41 6.75 7.36
C VAL A 74 10.77 6.05 7.29
N GLY A 75 11.46 6.22 6.15
CA GLY A 75 12.67 5.46 5.83
C GLY A 75 12.39 4.09 5.21
N PRO A 76 13.28 3.10 5.39
CA PRO A 76 13.24 1.82 4.69
C PRO A 76 11.92 1.07 4.89
N ILE A 77 11.37 0.51 3.79
CA ILE A 77 10.12 -0.26 3.82
C ILE A 77 10.34 -1.76 3.65
N ILE A 78 11.47 -2.19 3.13
CA ILE A 78 11.84 -3.59 2.83
C ILE A 78 11.05 -4.18 1.65
N SER A 79 9.74 -3.94 1.59
CA SER A 79 8.83 -4.49 0.57
C SER A 79 8.72 -3.65 -0.71
N ALA A 80 9.61 -2.68 -0.91
CA ALA A 80 9.69 -1.92 -2.16
C ALA A 80 11.16 -1.61 -2.46
N ARG A 81 11.80 -2.50 -3.23
CA ARG A 81 13.23 -2.45 -3.51
C ARG A 81 13.54 -2.61 -4.99
N ILE A 82 14.59 -1.92 -5.44
CA ILE A 82 15.24 -2.19 -6.71
C ILE A 82 16.30 -3.24 -6.43
N PHE A 83 16.03 -4.48 -6.84
CA PHE A 83 16.96 -5.60 -6.70
C PHE A 83 18.00 -5.56 -7.80
N ARG A 84 19.22 -5.98 -7.48
CA ARG A 84 20.35 -6.03 -8.41
C ARG A 84 20.20 -7.21 -9.34
N GLY A 85 20.10 -6.94 -10.62
CA GLY A 85 20.17 -7.96 -11.66
C GLY A 85 21.53 -7.97 -12.41
N ARG A 86 21.57 -8.62 -13.56
CA ARG A 86 22.80 -8.91 -14.32
C ARG A 86 22.85 -8.24 -15.69
N GLY A 87 21.74 -7.67 -16.15
CA GLY A 87 21.59 -7.06 -17.47
C GLY A 87 21.83 -5.56 -17.49
N ARG A 88 21.03 -4.84 -18.29
CA ARG A 88 21.12 -3.38 -18.45
C ARG A 88 19.74 -2.73 -18.32
N GLY A 89 19.72 -1.49 -17.83
CA GLY A 89 18.49 -0.74 -17.64
C GLY A 89 17.69 -1.21 -16.44
N PHE A 90 16.47 -0.69 -16.31
CA PHE A 90 15.64 -0.91 -15.13
C PHE A 90 14.24 -1.42 -15.53
N ALA A 91 13.74 -2.38 -14.75
CA ALA A 91 12.41 -2.93 -14.92
C ALA A 91 11.57 -2.78 -13.63
N ALA A 92 10.26 -2.76 -13.77
CA ALA A 92 9.32 -2.75 -12.64
C ALA A 92 8.16 -3.71 -12.89
N VAL A 93 7.72 -4.40 -11.83
CA VAL A 93 6.52 -5.24 -11.88
C VAL A 93 5.28 -4.37 -12.11
N GLY A 94 4.31 -4.88 -12.88
CA GLY A 94 3.17 -4.12 -13.39
C GLY A 94 2.32 -3.37 -12.38
N ASP A 95 2.22 -3.86 -11.13
CA ASP A 95 1.45 -3.23 -10.05
C ASP A 95 2.22 -2.16 -9.24
N THR A 96 3.39 -1.74 -9.71
CA THR A 96 4.23 -0.73 -9.04
C THR A 96 3.70 0.68 -9.28
N THR A 97 2.86 1.19 -8.41
CA THR A 97 2.22 2.50 -8.57
C THR A 97 3.10 3.65 -8.08
N VAL A 98 3.06 3.97 -6.78
CA VAL A 98 3.84 5.06 -6.16
C VAL A 98 5.34 4.79 -6.24
N ASN A 99 5.75 3.54 -5.97
CA ASN A 99 7.16 3.20 -5.87
C ASN A 99 7.93 3.42 -7.18
N ALA A 100 7.34 3.05 -8.33
CA ALA A 100 7.97 3.25 -9.62
C ALA A 100 8.09 4.75 -9.98
N LEU A 101 7.04 5.54 -9.69
CA LEU A 101 7.07 6.99 -9.91
C LEU A 101 8.12 7.68 -9.05
N ALA A 102 8.15 7.37 -7.74
CA ALA A 102 9.12 7.94 -6.81
C ALA A 102 10.57 7.58 -7.20
N ALA A 103 10.83 6.29 -7.46
CA ALA A 103 12.15 5.84 -7.86
C ALA A 103 12.57 6.43 -9.22
N ALA A 104 11.68 6.45 -10.22
CA ALA A 104 11.97 7.04 -11.52
C ALA A 104 12.32 8.53 -11.42
N LYS A 105 11.54 9.28 -10.63
CA LYS A 105 11.73 10.73 -10.44
C LYS A 105 13.05 11.03 -9.72
N LEU A 106 13.36 10.30 -8.64
CA LEU A 106 14.53 10.58 -7.80
C LEU A 106 15.84 10.05 -8.38
N LEU A 107 15.80 8.94 -9.11
CA LEU A 107 17.00 8.34 -9.73
C LEU A 107 17.23 8.79 -11.17
N GLY A 108 16.24 9.45 -11.79
CA GLY A 108 16.32 9.83 -13.21
C GLY A 108 16.31 8.62 -14.16
N VAL A 109 15.71 7.50 -13.77
CA VAL A 109 15.64 6.27 -14.56
C VAL A 109 14.25 6.05 -15.13
N ARG A 110 14.18 5.23 -16.21
CA ARG A 110 12.91 4.71 -16.74
C ARG A 110 12.82 3.23 -16.46
N PHE A 111 11.63 2.78 -16.06
CA PHE A 111 11.33 1.38 -15.85
C PHE A 111 10.59 0.80 -17.05
N GLU A 112 11.05 -0.34 -17.54
CA GLU A 112 10.27 -1.18 -18.43
C GLU A 112 9.34 -2.07 -17.61
N LYS A 113 8.10 -2.23 -18.08
CA LYS A 113 7.12 -3.08 -17.38
C LYS A 113 7.43 -4.55 -17.61
N VAL A 114 7.48 -5.31 -16.54
CA VAL A 114 7.64 -6.78 -16.54
C VAL A 114 6.60 -7.44 -15.64
N ASP A 115 6.32 -8.71 -15.91
CA ASP A 115 5.35 -9.48 -15.13
C ASP A 115 6.04 -10.36 -14.08
N ASP A 116 7.26 -10.83 -14.36
CA ASP A 116 8.05 -11.72 -13.50
C ASP A 116 9.35 -11.04 -13.04
N PRO A 117 9.44 -10.60 -11.77
CA PRO A 117 10.64 -9.94 -11.28
C PRO A 117 11.84 -10.87 -11.16
N TRP A 118 11.62 -12.16 -10.97
CA TRP A 118 12.72 -13.13 -10.84
C TRP A 118 13.42 -13.34 -12.18
N ARG A 119 12.66 -13.52 -13.24
CA ARG A 119 13.20 -13.65 -14.60
C ARG A 119 13.87 -12.34 -15.04
N ALA A 120 13.28 -11.21 -14.71
CA ALA A 120 13.81 -9.89 -15.07
C ALA A 120 15.22 -9.63 -14.49
N LEU A 121 15.63 -10.29 -13.39
CA LEU A 121 16.99 -10.18 -12.84
C LEU A 121 18.11 -10.62 -13.82
N ASP A 122 17.82 -11.49 -14.76
CA ASP A 122 18.81 -11.90 -15.76
C ASP A 122 18.89 -10.90 -16.94
N GLU A 123 17.86 -10.09 -17.14
CA GLU A 123 17.70 -9.20 -18.32
C GLU A 123 18.04 -7.73 -18.00
N TYR A 124 17.82 -7.28 -16.74
CA TYR A 124 17.96 -5.90 -16.30
C TYR A 124 19.01 -5.73 -15.20
N GLU A 125 19.59 -4.53 -15.10
CA GLU A 125 20.52 -4.15 -14.03
C GLU A 125 19.80 -3.97 -12.68
N GLY A 126 18.58 -3.39 -12.73
CA GLY A 126 17.77 -3.16 -11.56
C GLY A 126 16.31 -3.52 -11.80
N VAL A 127 15.73 -4.30 -10.88
CA VAL A 127 14.34 -4.75 -10.95
C VAL A 127 13.59 -4.27 -9.72
N LEU A 128 12.65 -3.34 -9.93
CA LEU A 128 11.77 -2.89 -8.86
C LEU A 128 10.67 -3.92 -8.62
N ALA A 129 10.71 -4.56 -7.47
CA ALA A 129 9.64 -5.40 -6.96
C ALA A 129 9.02 -4.80 -5.70
N ILE A 130 7.72 -5.07 -5.50
CA ILE A 130 6.98 -4.55 -4.35
C ILE A 130 6.17 -5.65 -3.65
N GLY A 131 5.74 -5.34 -2.41
CA GLY A 131 4.84 -6.18 -1.63
C GLY A 131 5.41 -7.56 -1.36
N ASP A 132 4.57 -8.57 -1.49
CA ASP A 132 4.88 -9.95 -1.15
C ASP A 132 6.05 -10.52 -1.97
N GLU A 133 6.15 -10.16 -3.26
CA GLU A 133 7.28 -10.60 -4.10
C GLU A 133 8.61 -9.99 -3.65
N ALA A 134 8.64 -8.70 -3.29
CA ALA A 134 9.84 -8.09 -2.75
C ALA A 134 10.29 -8.78 -1.44
N LEU A 135 9.36 -9.13 -0.55
CA LEU A 135 9.66 -9.86 0.68
C LEU A 135 10.26 -11.26 0.40
N LYS A 136 9.73 -11.98 -0.61
CA LYS A 136 10.30 -13.26 -1.03
C LYS A 136 11.72 -13.11 -1.60
N MET A 137 11.97 -12.08 -2.41
CA MET A 137 13.30 -11.78 -2.95
C MET A 137 14.29 -11.42 -1.85
N VAL A 138 13.85 -10.66 -0.83
CA VAL A 138 14.66 -10.37 0.37
C VAL A 138 14.99 -11.66 1.12
N HIS A 139 14.00 -12.51 1.35
CA HIS A 139 14.17 -13.79 2.04
C HIS A 139 15.16 -14.72 1.28
N ALA A 140 15.10 -14.70 -0.03
CA ALA A 140 16.04 -15.44 -0.91
C ALA A 140 17.46 -14.85 -0.93
N GLY A 141 17.70 -13.74 -0.23
CA GLY A 141 19.02 -13.09 -0.17
C GLY A 141 19.42 -12.35 -1.45
N ILE A 142 18.45 -12.00 -2.32
CA ILE A 142 18.77 -11.22 -3.53
C ILE A 142 19.25 -9.83 -3.11
N PRO A 143 20.46 -9.40 -3.52
CA PRO A 143 20.98 -8.08 -3.18
C PRO A 143 20.15 -6.99 -3.84
N HIS A 144 19.95 -5.88 -3.13
CA HIS A 144 19.24 -4.72 -3.66
C HIS A 144 20.18 -3.53 -3.86
N LEU A 145 19.82 -2.67 -4.79
CA LEU A 145 20.49 -1.41 -5.08
C LEU A 145 19.92 -0.27 -4.22
N VAL A 146 18.57 -0.26 -4.08
CA VAL A 146 17.82 0.83 -3.46
C VAL A 146 16.61 0.26 -2.72
N ASP A 147 16.35 0.75 -1.51
CA ASP A 147 15.05 0.68 -0.86
C ASP A 147 14.31 2.00 -1.12
N VAL A 148 13.11 1.94 -1.72
CA VAL A 148 12.41 3.13 -2.20
C VAL A 148 11.98 4.05 -1.05
N GLY A 149 11.58 3.47 0.08
CA GLY A 149 11.22 4.27 1.26
C GLY A 149 12.44 5.00 1.85
N GLN A 150 13.60 4.37 1.88
CA GLN A 150 14.85 5.01 2.30
C GLN A 150 15.25 6.12 1.33
N LEU A 151 15.24 5.85 0.02
CA LEU A 151 15.55 6.85 -1.01
C LEU A 151 14.68 8.10 -0.87
N TRP A 152 13.36 7.90 -0.64
CA TRP A 152 12.42 9.00 -0.46
C TRP A 152 12.75 9.79 0.82
N GLN A 153 12.99 9.11 1.93
CA GLN A 153 13.32 9.78 3.19
C GLN A 153 14.59 10.61 3.08
N GLU A 154 15.61 10.11 2.40
CA GLU A 154 16.88 10.83 2.20
C GLU A 154 16.73 12.04 1.25
N ALA A 155 15.92 11.91 0.19
CA ALA A 155 15.77 12.95 -0.82
C ALA A 155 14.73 14.02 -0.47
N VAL A 156 13.62 13.61 0.19
CA VAL A 156 12.44 14.47 0.42
C VAL A 156 12.22 14.80 1.90
N GLY A 157 12.60 13.89 2.80
CA GLY A 157 12.53 14.10 4.25
C GLY A 157 11.13 13.94 4.85
N THR A 158 10.16 13.39 4.11
CA THR A 158 8.78 13.17 4.55
C THR A 158 8.41 11.70 4.48
N PRO A 159 7.32 11.27 5.17
CA PRO A 159 6.77 9.93 4.93
C PRO A 159 6.46 9.71 3.45
N LEU A 160 6.67 8.48 2.95
CA LEU A 160 6.20 8.05 1.63
C LEU A 160 4.92 7.23 1.80
N VAL A 161 3.83 7.68 1.18
CA VAL A 161 2.51 7.06 1.29
C VAL A 161 2.23 6.19 0.07
N TYR A 162 2.04 4.91 0.28
CA TYR A 162 1.81 3.92 -0.78
C TYR A 162 0.34 3.75 -1.13
N ALA A 163 -0.52 3.74 -0.09
CA ALA A 163 -1.95 3.57 -0.23
C ALA A 163 -2.70 4.37 0.83
N VAL A 164 -3.92 4.76 0.53
CA VAL A 164 -4.81 5.51 1.42
C VAL A 164 -6.11 4.74 1.64
N LEU A 165 -6.73 4.91 2.80
CA LEU A 165 -8.12 4.49 2.98
C LEU A 165 -8.99 5.39 2.13
N ALA A 166 -9.70 4.80 1.18
CA ALA A 166 -10.51 5.52 0.20
C ALA A 166 -11.93 4.94 0.12
N ALA A 167 -12.87 5.79 -0.20
CA ALA A 167 -14.26 5.46 -0.42
C ALA A 167 -14.66 5.81 -1.85
N ARG A 168 -15.66 5.10 -2.39
CA ARG A 168 -16.29 5.53 -3.63
C ARG A 168 -16.86 6.94 -3.50
N PRO A 169 -16.92 7.72 -4.57
CA PRO A 169 -17.58 9.02 -4.55
C PRO A 169 -19.04 8.90 -4.05
N GLY A 170 -19.42 9.83 -3.16
CA GLY A 170 -20.79 9.89 -2.62
C GLY A 170 -21.14 8.84 -1.54
N LEU A 171 -20.17 8.06 -1.03
CA LEU A 171 -20.40 7.26 0.17
C LEU A 171 -20.64 8.19 1.36
N PRO A 172 -21.69 7.98 2.19
CA PRO A 172 -21.85 8.75 3.42
C PRO A 172 -20.63 8.61 4.34
N ARG A 173 -20.16 9.72 4.87
CA ARG A 173 -18.99 9.76 5.75
C ARG A 173 -19.09 8.77 6.93
N ALA A 174 -20.26 8.69 7.56
CA ALA A 174 -20.50 7.78 8.69
C ALA A 174 -20.29 6.31 8.33
N ASP A 175 -20.54 5.91 7.07
CA ASP A 175 -20.32 4.54 6.61
C ASP A 175 -18.83 4.24 6.47
N ALA A 176 -18.05 5.18 5.92
CA ALA A 176 -16.62 5.07 5.81
C ALA A 176 -15.91 5.09 7.19
N GLU A 177 -16.39 5.93 8.10
CA GLU A 177 -15.85 6.00 9.46
C GLU A 177 -16.07 4.71 10.25
N ARG A 178 -17.23 4.05 10.11
CA ARG A 178 -17.45 2.74 10.75
C ARG A 178 -16.44 1.67 10.29
N VAL A 179 -16.09 1.69 9.00
CA VAL A 179 -15.05 0.78 8.50
C VAL A 179 -13.67 1.18 9.04
N ALA A 180 -13.36 2.48 9.06
CA ALA A 180 -12.11 2.96 9.65
C ALA A 180 -11.99 2.56 11.12
N ASP A 181 -13.06 2.68 11.93
CA ASP A 181 -13.10 2.24 13.33
C ASP A 181 -12.77 0.75 13.48
N ALA A 182 -13.37 -0.11 12.64
CA ALA A 182 -13.12 -1.54 12.66
C ALA A 182 -11.65 -1.88 12.28
N LEU A 183 -11.09 -1.19 11.29
CA LEU A 183 -9.69 -1.35 10.88
C LEU A 183 -8.73 -0.87 11.97
N GLU A 184 -9.01 0.25 12.63
CA GLU A 184 -8.20 0.76 13.75
C GLU A 184 -8.26 -0.17 14.97
N ALA A 185 -9.42 -0.74 15.28
CA ALA A 185 -9.55 -1.74 16.34
C ALA A 185 -8.73 -3.01 16.02
N SER A 186 -8.76 -3.46 14.76
CA SER A 186 -7.93 -4.58 14.30
C SER A 186 -6.44 -4.28 14.42
N LEU A 187 -6.02 -3.08 14.02
CA LEU A 187 -4.64 -2.63 14.13
C LEU A 187 -4.19 -2.56 15.61
N SER A 188 -5.05 -2.12 16.51
CA SER A 188 -4.78 -2.10 17.95
C SER A 188 -4.58 -3.52 18.49
N ALA A 189 -5.45 -4.46 18.12
CA ALA A 189 -5.32 -5.86 18.50
C ALA A 189 -4.04 -6.53 17.93
N PHE A 190 -3.61 -6.11 16.74
CA PHE A 190 -2.32 -6.54 16.18
C PHE A 190 -1.14 -6.03 17.01
N TYR A 191 -1.16 -4.76 17.44
CA TYR A 191 -0.07 -4.21 18.25
C TYR A 191 -0.01 -4.80 19.67
N GLU A 192 -1.12 -5.27 20.22
CA GLU A 192 -1.15 -5.98 21.51
C GLU A 192 -0.44 -7.35 21.45
N ASP A 193 -0.67 -8.13 20.39
CA ASP A 193 0.04 -9.39 20.14
C ASP A 193 0.21 -9.65 18.64
N PRO A 194 1.36 -9.24 18.05
CA PRO A 194 1.62 -9.40 16.62
C PRO A 194 1.99 -10.86 16.23
N ARG A 195 2.40 -11.70 17.17
CA ARG A 195 2.97 -13.04 16.91
C ARG A 195 2.07 -13.95 16.06
N PRO A 196 0.74 -14.08 16.35
CA PRO A 196 -0.12 -14.96 15.53
C PRO A 196 -0.19 -14.52 14.07
N LEU A 197 -0.23 -13.19 13.84
CA LEU A 197 -0.27 -12.65 12.48
C LEU A 197 1.08 -12.78 11.78
N VAL A 198 2.18 -12.49 12.47
CA VAL A 198 3.55 -12.68 11.94
C VAL A 198 3.73 -14.12 11.47
N ALA A 199 3.43 -15.11 12.33
CA ALA A 199 3.57 -16.53 11.99
C ALA A 199 2.67 -16.96 10.81
N SER A 200 1.42 -16.48 10.77
CA SER A 200 0.51 -16.83 9.68
C SER A 200 0.92 -16.19 8.34
N THR A 201 1.36 -14.92 8.36
CA THR A 201 1.84 -14.22 7.16
C THR A 201 3.15 -14.83 6.65
N ALA A 202 4.10 -15.14 7.54
CA ALA A 202 5.35 -15.80 7.19
C ALA A 202 5.10 -17.15 6.50
N ARG A 203 4.21 -17.98 7.07
CA ARG A 203 3.82 -19.26 6.48
C ARG A 203 3.15 -19.10 5.12
N ARG A 204 2.22 -18.13 4.98
CA ARG A 204 1.53 -17.85 3.72
C ARG A 204 2.50 -17.44 2.60
N LEU A 205 3.53 -16.66 2.95
CA LEU A 205 4.51 -16.16 1.96
C LEU A 205 5.69 -17.12 1.75
N GLY A 206 5.90 -18.08 2.63
CA GLY A 206 7.08 -18.96 2.60
C GLY A 206 8.38 -18.24 2.97
N VAL A 207 8.32 -17.30 3.90
CA VAL A 207 9.46 -16.50 4.37
C VAL A 207 9.63 -16.65 5.89
N SER A 208 10.71 -16.12 6.46
CA SER A 208 10.95 -16.22 7.90
C SER A 208 10.03 -15.28 8.71
N GLU A 209 9.73 -15.66 9.96
CA GLU A 209 8.96 -14.85 10.90
C GLU A 209 9.71 -13.56 11.27
N GLU A 210 11.03 -13.61 11.36
CA GLU A 210 11.89 -12.45 11.65
C GLU A 210 11.75 -11.39 10.57
N LEU A 211 11.73 -11.80 9.28
CA LEU A 211 11.54 -10.88 8.16
C LEU A 211 10.15 -10.21 8.23
N ILE A 212 9.10 -10.98 8.53
CA ILE A 212 7.74 -10.41 8.64
C ILE A 212 7.61 -9.49 9.85
N ALA A 213 8.21 -9.85 10.99
CA ALA A 213 8.23 -9.01 12.19
C ALA A 213 8.95 -7.68 11.90
N GLU A 214 10.11 -7.73 11.25
CA GLU A 214 10.84 -6.54 10.82
C GLU A 214 9.98 -5.71 9.85
N TYR A 215 9.40 -6.33 8.84
CA TYR A 215 8.54 -5.67 7.87
C TYR A 215 7.38 -4.93 8.53
N PHE A 216 6.61 -5.61 9.38
CA PHE A 216 5.49 -4.97 10.08
C PHE A 216 5.92 -3.85 11.04
N SER A 217 7.15 -3.86 11.53
CA SER A 217 7.69 -2.74 12.32
C SER A 217 7.94 -1.48 11.49
N ARG A 218 8.19 -1.64 10.18
CA ARG A 218 8.48 -0.56 9.23
C ARG A 218 7.22 0.07 8.64
N VAL A 219 6.19 -0.72 8.39
CA VAL A 219 4.91 -0.22 7.87
C VAL A 219 4.17 0.56 8.94
N LYS A 220 3.64 1.73 8.56
CA LYS A 220 2.86 2.61 9.43
C LYS A 220 1.47 2.81 8.82
N TYR A 221 0.48 3.12 9.69
CA TYR A 221 -0.92 3.15 9.26
C TYR A 221 -1.69 4.39 9.68
N LYS A 222 -1.49 4.91 10.90
CA LYS A 222 -2.26 6.06 11.42
C LYS A 222 -1.82 7.34 10.77
N VAL A 223 -2.77 8.09 10.23
CA VAL A 223 -2.52 9.38 9.59
C VAL A 223 -2.50 10.47 10.67
N ASP A 224 -1.43 11.25 10.67
CA ASP A 224 -1.27 12.45 11.47
C ASP A 224 -0.92 13.65 10.58
N SER A 225 -0.64 14.80 11.18
CA SER A 225 -0.29 16.02 10.45
C SER A 225 1.00 15.89 9.64
N ALA A 226 1.96 15.06 10.07
CA ALA A 226 3.20 14.83 9.33
C ALA A 226 2.94 14.00 8.07
N VAL A 227 2.07 12.99 8.16
CA VAL A 227 1.64 12.19 7.00
C VAL A 227 0.87 13.04 6.00
N LEU A 228 -0.03 13.92 6.46
CA LEU A 228 -0.79 14.82 5.57
C LEU A 228 0.15 15.79 4.82
N LYS A 229 1.14 16.38 5.51
CA LYS A 229 2.18 17.19 4.85
C LYS A 229 3.02 16.39 3.87
N GLY A 230 3.33 15.13 4.22
CA GLY A 230 4.03 14.20 3.33
C GLY A 230 3.23 13.94 2.06
N LEU A 231 1.93 13.69 2.20
CA LEU A 231 1.01 13.50 1.07
C LEU A 231 0.99 14.71 0.12
N GLU A 232 0.86 15.93 0.65
CA GLU A 232 0.89 17.16 -0.15
C GLU A 232 2.20 17.24 -0.97
N LYS A 233 3.34 17.00 -0.32
CA LYS A 233 4.65 17.03 -0.97
C LYS A 233 4.81 15.92 -2.01
N GLU A 234 4.27 14.75 -1.74
CA GLU A 234 4.30 13.60 -2.64
C GLU A 234 3.45 13.86 -3.89
N LEU A 235 2.23 14.40 -3.74
CA LEU A 235 1.37 14.77 -4.86
C LEU A 235 2.05 15.82 -5.76
N GLU A 236 2.65 16.86 -5.16
CA GLU A 236 3.40 17.89 -5.88
C GLU A 236 4.58 17.29 -6.66
N LEU A 237 5.44 16.50 -5.98
CA LEU A 237 6.67 15.98 -6.57
C LEU A 237 6.39 14.96 -7.68
N LEU A 238 5.37 14.11 -7.50
CA LEU A 238 4.98 13.09 -8.47
C LEU A 238 3.96 13.58 -9.49
N GLU A 239 3.62 14.87 -9.48
CA GLU A 239 2.70 15.52 -10.43
C GLU A 239 1.33 14.80 -10.48
N LEU A 240 0.83 14.40 -9.28
CA LEU A 240 -0.45 13.73 -9.14
C LEU A 240 -1.58 14.74 -8.92
N PRO A 241 -2.82 14.39 -9.32
CA PRO A 241 -3.98 15.21 -9.01
C PRO A 241 -4.19 15.38 -7.51
N GLU A 242 -4.82 16.48 -7.10
CA GLU A 242 -5.24 16.70 -5.72
C GLU A 242 -6.19 15.59 -5.22
N LEU A 243 -6.04 15.24 -3.95
CA LEU A 243 -6.93 14.28 -3.29
C LEU A 243 -8.24 14.96 -2.88
N LYS A 244 -9.33 14.23 -3.07
CA LYS A 244 -10.63 14.60 -2.50
C LYS A 244 -10.78 13.91 -1.15
N PHE A 245 -11.02 14.68 -0.10
CA PHE A 245 -11.31 14.11 1.21
C PHE A 245 -12.82 13.90 1.38
N ILE A 246 -13.19 12.87 2.13
CA ILE A 246 -14.58 12.57 2.41
C ILE A 246 -15.20 13.71 3.26
N SER A 247 -16.34 14.22 2.84
CA SER A 247 -17.06 15.34 3.46
C SER A 247 -18.17 14.84 4.39
#